data_131eb208a5575e5dc7948b2ce5d269f1
#
_entry.id   131eb208a5575e5dc7948b2ce5d269f1
#
_cell.length_a   1.000
_cell.length_b   1.000
_cell.length_c   1.000
_cell.angle_alpha   90.00
_cell.angle_beta   90.00
_cell.angle_gamma   90.00
#
_symmetry.space_group_name_H-M   'P 1'
#
loop_
_entity.id
_entity.type
_entity.pdbx_description
1 polymer ?
#
loop_
_entity_poly.entity_id
_entity_poly.type
_entity_poly.pdbx_seq_one_letter_code
_entity_poly.pdbx_strand_id
1 'polypeptide(L)'
;MRIIRCALILTGVLLGVRDLTPVAHAQKMTYGVKVMVAKAADLAKAKTYSWTVSQPSPDKTVDAQIVAAVDRQLSALGFTKVASGTSDVLATYASTRRTDVNLKGKANEAGARPAYEVGTLVVDLRDPATRQPLFRVRIDTPITIEADKAEMQINAAVTAMFEKYPARTGAKR
;
A
#
# COMPACT_ATOMS: atom_id res chain seq x y z
N MET A 1 -65.49 -57.80 -3.80
CA MET A 1 -64.21 -57.71 -3.10
C MET A 1 -63.38 -56.69 -3.87
N ARG A 2 -63.31 -55.41 -3.37
CA ARG A 2 -62.57 -54.31 -4.02
C ARG A 2 -61.50 -53.87 -3.03
N ILE A 3 -60.24 -54.04 -3.46
CA ILE A 3 -59.06 -53.65 -2.72
C ILE A 3 -58.70 -52.24 -3.10
N ILE A 4 -58.81 -51.30 -2.14
CA ILE A 4 -58.40 -49.92 -2.27
C ILE A 4 -56.92 -49.83 -1.89
N ARG A 5 -56.07 -49.43 -2.84
CA ARG A 5 -54.65 -49.11 -2.61
C ARG A 5 -54.54 -47.60 -2.28
N CYS A 6 -54.19 -47.29 -1.02
CA CYS A 6 -53.80 -45.95 -0.62
C CYS A 6 -52.35 -45.71 -1.03
N ALA A 7 -52.12 -44.76 -1.91
CA ALA A 7 -50.78 -44.24 -2.23
C ALA A 7 -50.47 -43.09 -1.27
N LEU A 8 -49.43 -43.27 -0.43
CA LEU A 8 -48.85 -42.21 0.41
C LEU A 8 -47.88 -41.38 -0.42
N ILE A 9 -48.25 -40.17 -0.67
CA ILE A 9 -47.33 -39.18 -1.32
C ILE A 9 -46.51 -38.52 -0.20
N LEU A 10 -45.24 -38.84 -0.16
CA LEU A 10 -44.26 -38.22 0.75
C LEU A 10 -43.74 -36.95 0.07
N THR A 11 -44.23 -35.77 0.48
CA THR A 11 -43.73 -34.48 0.01
C THR A 11 -42.49 -34.12 0.80
N GLY A 12 -41.31 -34.32 0.20
CA GLY A 12 -40.03 -33.88 0.75
C GLY A 12 -39.87 -32.37 0.58
N VAL A 13 -39.90 -31.63 1.69
CA VAL A 13 -39.53 -30.22 1.73
C VAL A 13 -38.02 -30.13 1.76
N LEU A 14 -37.40 -29.76 0.63
CA LEU A 14 -35.97 -29.41 0.55
C LEU A 14 -35.82 -28.02 1.16
N LEU A 15 -35.40 -27.94 2.43
CA LEU A 15 -34.89 -26.72 3.04
C LEU A 15 -33.52 -26.41 2.43
N GLY A 16 -33.50 -25.49 1.46
CA GLY A 16 -32.27 -24.93 0.92
C GLY A 16 -31.54 -24.10 1.98
N VAL A 17 -30.46 -24.67 2.51
CA VAL A 17 -29.50 -23.92 3.34
C VAL A 17 -28.79 -22.95 2.39
N ARG A 18 -29.18 -21.68 2.45
CA ARG A 18 -28.40 -20.61 1.79
C ARG A 18 -27.16 -20.38 2.63
N ASP A 19 -26.01 -20.81 2.10
CA ASP A 19 -24.71 -20.44 2.63
C ASP A 19 -24.58 -18.90 2.56
N LEU A 20 -24.82 -18.25 3.69
CA LEU A 20 -24.48 -16.85 3.90
C LEU A 20 -22.96 -16.78 4.13
N THR A 21 -22.17 -16.88 3.07
CA THR A 21 -20.76 -16.51 3.14
C THR A 21 -20.69 -15.02 3.45
N PRO A 22 -20.09 -14.60 4.58
CA PRO A 22 -19.88 -13.18 4.84
C PRO A 22 -18.93 -12.65 3.77
N VAL A 23 -19.44 -11.82 2.86
CA VAL A 23 -18.60 -11.03 1.96
C VAL A 23 -17.83 -10.07 2.85
N ALA A 24 -16.58 -10.41 3.13
CA ALA A 24 -15.65 -9.52 3.81
C ALA A 24 -15.51 -8.26 2.92
N HIS A 25 -16.18 -7.20 3.28
CA HIS A 25 -15.98 -5.89 2.69
C HIS A 25 -14.57 -5.46 3.07
N ALA A 26 -13.62 -5.63 2.15
CA ALA A 26 -12.31 -5.03 2.28
C ALA A 26 -12.53 -3.52 2.39
N GLN A 27 -12.38 -2.99 3.61
CA GLN A 27 -12.40 -1.55 3.82
C GLN A 27 -11.28 -0.95 2.98
N LYS A 28 -11.66 -0.17 1.96
CA LYS A 28 -10.70 0.59 1.15
C LYS A 28 -10.01 1.56 2.08
N MET A 29 -8.79 1.24 2.50
CA MET A 29 -7.98 2.12 3.33
C MET A 29 -7.70 3.39 2.54
N THR A 30 -8.19 4.53 3.03
CA THR A 30 -7.92 5.84 2.45
C THR A 30 -6.61 6.34 3.05
N TYR A 31 -5.55 6.32 2.26
CA TYR A 31 -4.24 6.81 2.66
C TYR A 31 -4.15 8.33 2.48
N GLY A 32 -3.63 9.00 3.48
CA GLY A 32 -3.28 10.42 3.38
C GLY A 32 -1.99 10.63 2.57
N VAL A 33 -2.09 10.61 1.23
CA VAL A 33 -0.93 10.80 0.35
C VAL A 33 -0.69 12.28 0.11
N LYS A 34 0.52 12.74 0.44
CA LYS A 34 1.02 14.08 0.12
C LYS A 34 2.10 13.98 -0.94
N VAL A 35 2.02 14.79 -1.99
CA VAL A 35 2.97 14.78 -3.10
C VAL A 35 3.54 16.16 -3.35
N MET A 36 4.83 16.20 -3.70
CA MET A 36 5.53 17.37 -4.24
C MET A 36 6.23 16.96 -5.53
N VAL A 37 6.01 17.71 -6.59
CA VAL A 37 6.69 17.56 -7.88
C VAL A 37 7.37 18.89 -8.20
N ALA A 38 8.70 18.90 -8.20
CA ALA A 38 9.46 20.13 -8.45
C ALA A 38 9.70 20.39 -9.94
N LYS A 39 10.04 19.35 -10.71
CA LYS A 39 10.38 19.44 -12.13
C LYS A 39 9.82 18.25 -12.92
N ALA A 40 8.55 18.33 -13.30
CA ALA A 40 7.88 17.26 -14.04
C ALA A 40 8.56 16.95 -15.40
N ALA A 41 9.11 17.96 -16.07
CA ALA A 41 9.79 17.79 -17.37
C ALA A 41 11.07 16.94 -17.26
N ASP A 42 11.83 17.06 -16.16
CA ASP A 42 13.04 16.26 -15.95
C ASP A 42 12.67 14.81 -15.59
N LEU A 43 11.62 14.61 -14.79
CA LEU A 43 11.07 13.29 -14.48
C LEU A 43 10.55 12.56 -15.73
N ALA A 44 9.94 13.28 -16.68
CA ALA A 44 9.43 12.69 -17.92
C ALA A 44 10.55 12.12 -18.82
N LYS A 45 11.76 12.68 -18.74
CA LYS A 45 12.93 12.26 -19.52
C LYS A 45 13.72 11.13 -18.85
N ALA A 46 13.66 11.04 -17.51
CA ALA A 46 14.43 10.08 -16.74
C ALA A 46 14.02 8.64 -17.08
N LYS A 47 14.99 7.76 -17.31
CA LYS A 47 14.80 6.35 -17.69
C LYS A 47 15.44 5.39 -16.71
N THR A 48 16.45 5.85 -15.97
CA THR A 48 17.21 5.02 -15.07
C THR A 48 17.18 5.57 -13.64
N TYR A 49 17.26 4.68 -12.66
CA TYR A 49 17.44 5.06 -11.27
C TYR A 49 18.45 4.16 -10.56
N SER A 50 19.06 4.70 -9.54
CA SER A 50 19.86 3.94 -8.57
C SER A 50 19.43 4.31 -7.15
N TRP A 51 19.58 3.37 -6.22
CA TRP A 51 19.38 3.66 -4.82
C TRP A 51 20.55 4.46 -4.22
N THR A 52 20.25 5.41 -3.36
CA THR A 52 21.23 6.14 -2.58
C THR A 52 20.92 6.01 -1.09
N VAL A 53 21.72 6.65 -0.24
CA VAL A 53 21.57 6.59 1.21
C VAL A 53 20.15 6.93 1.62
N SER A 54 19.55 6.03 2.38
CA SER A 54 18.18 6.08 2.88
C SER A 54 18.18 6.15 4.40
N GLN A 55 17.02 6.39 4.97
CA GLN A 55 16.74 6.14 6.38
C GLN A 55 15.88 4.86 6.48
N PRO A 56 16.54 3.68 6.47
CA PRO A 56 15.86 2.41 6.35
C PRO A 56 15.01 2.10 7.58
N SER A 57 14.04 1.19 7.41
CA SER A 57 13.35 0.58 8.53
C SER A 57 14.36 -0.17 9.40
N PRO A 58 14.26 -0.11 10.74
CA PRO A 58 15.05 -0.96 11.62
C PRO A 58 14.80 -2.45 11.40
N ASP A 59 13.59 -2.81 10.99
CA ASP A 59 13.22 -4.17 10.59
C ASP A 59 13.70 -4.45 9.16
N LYS A 60 14.62 -5.40 9.01
CA LYS A 60 15.22 -5.76 7.72
C LYS A 60 14.23 -6.38 6.74
N THR A 61 13.20 -7.07 7.22
CA THR A 61 12.15 -7.63 6.39
C THR A 61 11.30 -6.50 5.80
N VAL A 62 10.88 -5.58 6.64
CA VAL A 62 10.13 -4.37 6.22
C VAL A 62 10.95 -3.52 5.27
N ASP A 63 12.25 -3.35 5.54
CA ASP A 63 13.20 -2.65 4.65
C ASP A 63 13.20 -3.26 3.24
N ALA A 64 13.42 -4.57 3.15
CA ALA A 64 13.42 -5.29 1.88
C ALA A 64 12.06 -5.20 1.14
N GLN A 65 10.95 -5.30 1.87
CA GLN A 65 9.60 -5.18 1.31
C GLN A 65 9.33 -3.78 0.73
N ILE A 66 9.77 -2.72 1.43
CA ILE A 66 9.63 -1.33 0.94
C ILE A 66 10.45 -1.16 -0.35
N VAL A 67 11.71 -1.57 -0.35
CA VAL A 67 12.58 -1.47 -1.53
C VAL A 67 11.97 -2.23 -2.72
N ALA A 68 11.53 -3.47 -2.50
CA ALA A 68 10.91 -4.28 -3.55
C ALA A 68 9.60 -3.65 -4.08
N ALA A 69 8.78 -3.07 -3.22
CA ALA A 69 7.54 -2.41 -3.63
C ALA A 69 7.82 -1.16 -4.48
N VAL A 70 8.79 -0.32 -4.08
CA VAL A 70 9.21 0.87 -4.84
C VAL A 70 9.83 0.47 -6.18
N ASP A 71 10.70 -0.54 -6.20
CA ASP A 71 11.33 -1.06 -7.43
C ASP A 71 10.25 -1.51 -8.44
N ARG A 72 9.20 -2.22 -7.98
CA ARG A 72 8.07 -2.62 -8.84
C ARG A 72 7.34 -1.42 -9.45
N GLN A 73 7.07 -0.38 -8.65
CA GLN A 73 6.39 0.81 -9.17
C GLN A 73 7.24 1.60 -10.16
N LEU A 74 8.54 1.76 -9.87
CA LEU A 74 9.46 2.42 -10.80
C LEU A 74 9.59 1.63 -12.11
N SER A 75 9.69 0.30 -12.04
CA SER A 75 9.69 -0.58 -13.21
C SER A 75 8.39 -0.44 -14.02
N ALA A 76 7.24 -0.43 -13.36
CA ALA A 76 5.94 -0.23 -14.02
C ALA A 76 5.83 1.15 -14.71
N LEU A 77 6.53 2.16 -14.19
CA LEU A 77 6.68 3.47 -14.83
C LEU A 77 7.75 3.49 -15.94
N GLY A 78 8.39 2.35 -16.24
CA GLY A 78 9.41 2.21 -17.29
C GLY A 78 10.80 2.71 -16.90
N PHE A 79 11.11 2.78 -15.60
CA PHE A 79 12.47 2.98 -15.15
C PHE A 79 13.27 1.68 -15.15
N THR A 80 14.54 1.77 -15.48
CA THR A 80 15.50 0.69 -15.33
C THR A 80 16.40 0.94 -14.13
N LYS A 81 16.50 -0.04 -13.23
CA LYS A 81 17.41 0.02 -12.09
C LYS A 81 18.85 -0.18 -12.55
N VAL A 82 19.75 0.67 -12.09
CA VAL A 82 21.19 0.51 -12.27
C VAL A 82 21.89 0.33 -10.92
N ALA A 83 22.95 -0.45 -10.87
CA ALA A 83 23.56 -0.86 -9.61
C ALA A 83 24.20 0.31 -8.85
N SER A 84 24.95 1.15 -9.56
CA SER A 84 25.57 2.38 -9.06
C SER A 84 26.15 3.16 -10.23
N GLY A 85 26.41 4.44 -10.04
CA GLY A 85 27.00 5.30 -11.07
C GLY A 85 26.02 6.36 -11.59
N THR A 86 26.08 6.67 -12.87
CA THR A 86 25.28 7.70 -13.50
C THR A 86 23.87 7.18 -13.81
N SER A 87 22.94 7.35 -12.87
CA SER A 87 21.51 7.21 -13.13
C SER A 87 20.86 8.58 -13.35
N ASP A 88 19.73 8.60 -14.06
CA ASP A 88 19.01 9.85 -14.31
C ASP A 88 18.38 10.42 -13.05
N VAL A 89 18.02 9.54 -12.10
CA VAL A 89 17.51 9.95 -10.78
C VAL A 89 18.04 9.02 -9.68
N LEU A 90 18.15 9.58 -8.47
CA LEU A 90 18.48 8.82 -7.26
C LEU A 90 17.22 8.55 -6.47
N ALA A 91 16.90 7.28 -6.23
CA ALA A 91 15.86 6.85 -5.34
C ALA A 91 16.35 6.79 -3.89
N THR A 92 15.55 7.30 -2.98
CA THR A 92 15.78 7.18 -1.53
C THR A 92 14.44 7.08 -0.81
N TYR A 93 14.43 6.52 0.39
CA TYR A 93 13.24 6.52 1.22
C TYR A 93 13.59 6.75 2.68
N ALA A 94 12.58 7.17 3.45
CA ALA A 94 12.62 7.23 4.90
C ALA A 94 11.38 6.54 5.46
N SER A 95 11.58 5.69 6.46
CA SER A 95 10.51 5.00 7.17
C SER A 95 10.58 5.32 8.65
N THR A 96 9.47 5.76 9.23
CA THR A 96 9.36 6.03 10.66
C THR A 96 8.07 5.45 11.21
N ARG A 97 8.06 5.20 12.52
CA ARG A 97 6.88 4.74 13.26
C ARG A 97 6.63 5.68 14.43
N ARG A 98 5.37 5.94 14.74
CA ARG A 98 4.95 6.66 15.93
C ARG A 98 3.67 6.08 16.48
N THR A 99 3.45 6.28 17.77
CA THR A 99 2.18 5.96 18.42
C THR A 99 1.30 7.21 18.43
N ASP A 100 0.10 7.08 17.87
CA ASP A 100 -0.94 8.11 17.92
C ASP A 100 -2.08 7.69 18.86
N VAL A 101 -2.88 8.65 19.32
CA VAL A 101 -4.03 8.41 20.20
C VAL A 101 -5.32 8.62 19.40
N ASN A 102 -6.23 7.64 19.48
CA ASN A 102 -7.54 7.77 18.87
C ASN A 102 -8.45 8.70 19.67
N LEU A 103 -8.49 9.96 19.31
CA LEU A 103 -9.30 10.97 19.99
C LEU A 103 -10.82 10.73 19.91
N LYS A 104 -11.26 9.93 18.95
CA LYS A 104 -12.67 9.52 18.80
C LYS A 104 -13.00 8.25 19.57
N GLY A 105 -12.00 7.51 20.01
CA GLY A 105 -12.17 6.29 20.81
C GLY A 105 -12.69 6.63 22.21
N LYS A 106 -13.50 5.72 22.78
CA LYS A 106 -13.98 5.83 24.16
C LYS A 106 -12.79 5.71 25.12
N ALA A 107 -12.67 6.63 26.08
CA ALA A 107 -11.68 6.52 27.13
C ALA A 107 -12.00 5.35 28.05
N ASN A 108 -10.97 4.70 28.61
CA ASN A 108 -11.12 3.70 29.65
C ASN A 108 -11.45 4.36 31.02
N GLU A 109 -11.61 3.58 32.08
CA GLU A 109 -11.94 4.09 33.42
C GLU A 109 -10.88 5.05 33.99
N ALA A 110 -9.62 4.92 33.57
CA ALA A 110 -8.52 5.81 33.95
C ALA A 110 -8.43 7.07 33.04
N GLY A 111 -9.38 7.28 32.12
CA GLY A 111 -9.40 8.41 31.22
C GLY A 111 -8.48 8.28 29.99
N ALA A 112 -7.76 7.17 29.85
CA ALA A 112 -6.88 6.93 28.72
C ALA A 112 -7.67 6.49 27.47
N ARG A 113 -7.30 7.04 26.31
CA ARG A 113 -7.89 6.69 25.01
C ARG A 113 -7.05 5.63 24.31
N PRO A 114 -7.67 4.80 23.43
CA PRO A 114 -6.94 3.80 22.66
C PRO A 114 -5.80 4.43 21.85
N ALA A 115 -4.63 3.83 21.93
CA ALA A 115 -3.48 4.18 21.11
C ALA A 115 -3.37 3.23 19.90
N TYR A 116 -2.76 3.71 18.83
CA TYR A 116 -2.50 2.91 17.63
C TYR A 116 -1.19 3.35 16.98
N GLU A 117 -0.56 2.43 16.26
CA GLU A 117 0.70 2.70 15.56
C GLU A 117 0.43 3.28 14.18
N VAL A 118 1.21 4.31 13.83
CA VAL A 118 1.20 4.94 12.50
C VAL A 118 2.58 4.81 11.88
N GLY A 119 2.61 4.23 10.68
CA GLY A 119 3.79 4.25 9.82
C GLY A 119 3.78 5.48 8.92
N THR A 120 4.93 6.12 8.81
CA THR A 120 5.18 7.16 7.81
C THR A 120 6.21 6.64 6.83
N LEU A 121 5.88 6.65 5.55
CA LEU A 121 6.82 6.36 4.47
C LEU A 121 6.96 7.60 3.58
N VAL A 122 8.19 7.99 3.31
CA VAL A 122 8.54 9.04 2.35
C VAL A 122 9.41 8.41 1.28
N VAL A 123 9.09 8.62 0.01
CA VAL A 123 9.92 8.21 -1.13
C VAL A 123 10.29 9.46 -1.91
N ASP A 124 11.58 9.61 -2.22
CA ASP A 124 12.11 10.68 -3.05
C ASP A 124 12.77 10.12 -4.30
N LEU A 125 12.51 10.78 -5.43
CA LEU A 125 13.38 10.72 -6.60
C LEU A 125 14.12 12.06 -6.69
N ARG A 126 15.43 12.02 -6.66
CA ARG A 126 16.29 13.20 -6.57
C ARG A 126 17.15 13.37 -7.82
N ASP A 127 17.47 14.60 -8.13
CA ASP A 127 18.47 14.94 -9.12
C ASP A 127 19.85 14.46 -8.65
N PRO A 128 20.63 13.73 -9.49
CA PRO A 128 21.91 13.18 -9.09
C PRO A 128 22.97 14.23 -8.78
N ALA A 129 22.96 15.37 -9.47
CA ALA A 129 23.94 16.43 -9.33
C ALA A 129 23.65 17.33 -8.13
N THR A 130 22.40 17.78 -8.00
CA THR A 130 22.01 18.76 -6.97
C THR A 130 21.49 18.12 -5.69
N ARG A 131 21.14 16.83 -5.74
CA ARG A 131 20.49 16.08 -4.64
C ARG A 131 19.10 16.63 -4.26
N GLN A 132 18.60 17.60 -4.99
CA GLN A 132 17.28 18.17 -4.75
C GLN A 132 16.17 17.18 -5.16
N PRO A 133 15.07 17.10 -4.42
CA PRO A 133 13.97 16.23 -4.78
C PRO A 133 13.26 16.77 -6.04
N LEU A 134 13.15 15.92 -7.05
CA LEU A 134 12.34 16.12 -8.24
C LEU A 134 10.90 15.65 -8.03
N PHE A 135 10.76 14.53 -7.31
CA PHE A 135 9.49 13.97 -6.88
C PHE A 135 9.64 13.51 -5.44
N ARG A 136 8.74 13.94 -4.59
CA ARG A 136 8.63 13.47 -3.21
C ARG A 136 7.20 13.09 -2.93
N VAL A 137 7.01 11.92 -2.38
CA VAL A 137 5.70 11.46 -1.95
C VAL A 137 5.78 10.93 -0.52
N ARG A 138 4.79 11.29 0.28
CA ARG A 138 4.65 10.86 1.68
C ARG A 138 3.29 10.23 1.89
N ILE A 139 3.27 9.17 2.67
CA ILE A 139 2.06 8.55 3.17
C ILE A 139 2.16 8.34 4.67
N ASP A 140 1.07 8.60 5.37
CA ASP A 140 0.89 8.26 6.78
C ASP A 140 -0.28 7.25 6.85
N THR A 141 -0.05 6.08 7.45
CA THR A 141 -1.07 5.03 7.55
C THR A 141 -0.99 4.30 8.89
N PRO A 142 -2.13 3.96 9.50
CA PRO A 142 -2.13 3.01 10.61
C PRO A 142 -1.48 1.70 10.14
N ILE A 143 -0.58 1.15 10.96
CA ILE A 143 0.08 -0.12 10.67
C ILE A 143 -0.51 -1.23 11.54
N THR A 144 -0.71 -2.41 10.97
CA THR A 144 -1.01 -3.60 11.74
C THR A 144 0.30 -4.28 12.12
N ILE A 145 0.32 -4.90 13.30
CA ILE A 145 1.50 -5.62 13.81
C ILE A 145 1.59 -7.03 13.20
N GLU A 146 0.56 -7.47 12.49
CA GLU A 146 0.49 -8.79 11.88
C GLU A 146 1.44 -8.89 10.68
N ALA A 147 2.50 -9.69 10.81
CA ALA A 147 3.60 -9.79 9.86
C ALA A 147 3.14 -10.25 8.46
N ASP A 148 2.15 -11.12 8.38
CA ASP A 148 1.54 -11.62 7.13
C ASP A 148 0.78 -10.53 6.36
N LYS A 149 0.29 -9.51 7.05
CA LYS A 149 -0.40 -8.36 6.45
C LYS A 149 0.52 -7.19 6.12
N ALA A 150 1.74 -7.16 6.70
CA ALA A 150 2.68 -6.05 6.52
C ALA A 150 3.06 -5.84 5.06
N GLU A 151 3.41 -6.90 4.34
CA GLU A 151 3.78 -6.82 2.93
C GLU A 151 2.63 -6.29 2.06
N MET A 152 1.42 -6.78 2.29
CA MET A 152 0.24 -6.32 1.56
C MET A 152 -0.03 -4.82 1.82
N GLN A 153 0.11 -4.36 3.07
CA GLN A 153 -0.03 -2.95 3.43
C GLN A 153 1.03 -2.08 2.78
N ILE A 154 2.29 -2.51 2.81
CA ILE A 154 3.41 -1.80 2.17
C ILE A 154 3.15 -1.66 0.67
N ASN A 155 2.76 -2.76 0.00
CA ASN A 155 2.47 -2.76 -1.42
C ASN A 155 1.31 -1.81 -1.76
N ALA A 156 0.23 -1.84 -1.00
CA ALA A 156 -0.91 -0.95 -1.20
C ALA A 156 -0.55 0.51 -0.96
N ALA A 157 0.24 0.80 0.08
CA ALA A 157 0.71 2.14 0.40
C ALA A 157 1.61 2.70 -0.72
N VAL A 158 2.61 1.94 -1.16
CA VAL A 158 3.52 2.35 -2.22
C VAL A 158 2.78 2.52 -3.55
N THR A 159 1.83 1.64 -3.88
CA THR A 159 0.98 1.81 -5.07
C THR A 159 0.21 3.13 -5.02
N ALA A 160 -0.46 3.43 -3.90
CA ALA A 160 -1.19 4.70 -3.73
C ALA A 160 -0.27 5.94 -3.83
N MET A 161 0.97 5.83 -3.37
CA MET A 161 1.99 6.89 -3.52
C MET A 161 2.32 7.14 -4.99
N PHE A 162 2.57 6.09 -5.76
CA PHE A 162 2.99 6.21 -7.16
C PHE A 162 1.84 6.48 -8.14
N GLU A 163 0.58 6.29 -7.74
CA GLU A 163 -0.58 6.82 -8.48
C GLU A 163 -0.52 8.36 -8.64
N LYS A 164 0.22 9.03 -7.76
CA LYS A 164 0.44 10.49 -7.81
C LYS A 164 1.66 10.89 -8.64
N TYR A 165 2.38 9.91 -9.21
CA TYR A 165 3.49 10.21 -10.10
C TYR A 165 2.96 10.91 -11.37
N PRO A 166 3.61 12.02 -11.83
CA PRO A 166 3.16 12.71 -13.03
C PRO A 166 3.21 11.80 -14.24
N ALA A 167 2.13 11.81 -15.05
CA ALA A 167 2.04 10.97 -16.23
C ALA A 167 3.24 11.22 -17.17
N ARG A 168 3.92 10.14 -17.58
CA ARG A 168 4.99 10.22 -18.57
C ARG A 168 4.37 10.48 -19.94
N THR A 169 4.89 11.46 -20.66
CA THR A 169 4.47 11.76 -22.03
C THR A 169 4.75 10.52 -22.90
N GLY A 170 3.70 9.86 -23.40
CA GLY A 170 3.80 8.67 -24.25
C GLY A 170 3.49 7.32 -23.58
N ALA A 171 3.25 7.25 -22.29
CA ALA A 171 2.72 6.05 -21.69
C ALA A 171 1.20 5.94 -21.97
N LYS A 172 0.80 5.05 -22.89
CA LYS A 172 -0.61 4.66 -23.03
C LYS A 172 -1.04 3.96 -21.72
N ARG A 173 -2.06 4.48 -21.06
CA ARG A 173 -2.78 3.78 -19.99
C ARG A 173 -3.63 2.69 -20.58
#